data_de464355c6c14bf8e772db5193ff68ef
#
_entry.id   de464355c6c14bf8e772db5193ff68ef
#
_cell.length_a   1.000
_cell.length_b   1.000
_cell.length_c   1.000
_cell.angle_alpha   90.00
_cell.angle_beta   90.00
_cell.angle_gamma   90.00
#
_symmetry.space_group_name_H-M   'P 1'
#
loop_
_entity.id
_entity.type
_entity.pdbx_description
1 polymer ?
#
loop_
_entity_poly.entity_id
_entity_poly.type
_entity_poly.pdbx_seq_one_letter_code
_entity_poly.pdbx_strand_id
1 'polypeptide(L)'
;GARNNLRHIAGITQAAKLERPDAFVFGEHFGDARQWLQADVEDSAMNYRGFTFPLWGFLANTDISYDPQKIDAQTCMAWMDNYRAGLSHQQQLRMFNQLDSHDTARFKSLLGKDVARLPLAVVWLFSWPGVPCIYYGDEVGVDGNNDPFCRKPFPWDPALQDGALLELYKRMSKLRKANQALRYGGCQVIYAEDNVVVFVRVYKQQRVLVAINLGGTSVSTTLNLSEFGVTGGSTAPVSLIGGSAIGNITTANRGSYPV
;
A
#
# COMPACT_ATOMS: atom_id res chain seq x y z
N GLY A 1 17.40 -23.19 -11.68
CA GLY A 1 17.14 -22.30 -10.59
C GLY A 1 17.19 -20.82 -10.93
N ALA A 2 17.00 -19.97 -9.93
CA ALA A 2 16.88 -18.53 -10.05
C ALA A 2 18.05 -17.83 -10.78
N ARG A 3 19.30 -18.32 -10.63
CA ARG A 3 20.48 -17.71 -11.28
C ARG A 3 20.46 -17.77 -12.81
N ASN A 4 19.88 -18.81 -13.39
CA ASN A 4 19.76 -18.90 -14.85
C ASN A 4 18.70 -17.95 -15.38
N ASN A 5 17.65 -17.71 -14.60
CA ASN A 5 16.57 -16.80 -14.98
C ASN A 5 17.04 -15.34 -15.02
N LEU A 6 17.84 -14.87 -14.03
CA LEU A 6 18.39 -13.51 -14.02
C LEU A 6 19.06 -13.14 -15.34
N ARG A 7 19.90 -14.03 -15.91
CA ARG A 7 20.60 -13.76 -17.16
C ARG A 7 19.66 -13.64 -18.36
N HIS A 8 18.60 -14.45 -18.41
CA HIS A 8 17.61 -14.37 -19.49
C HIS A 8 16.76 -13.11 -19.40
N ILE A 9 16.27 -12.79 -18.20
CA ILE A 9 15.48 -11.56 -17.98
C ILE A 9 16.32 -10.32 -18.26
N ALA A 10 17.59 -10.28 -17.83
CA ALA A 10 18.51 -9.19 -18.17
C ALA A 10 18.66 -9.00 -19.68
N GLY A 11 18.74 -10.09 -20.45
CA GLY A 11 18.78 -10.03 -21.92
C GLY A 11 17.50 -9.44 -22.52
N ILE A 12 16.33 -9.80 -22.00
CA ILE A 12 15.03 -9.25 -22.42
C ILE A 12 14.98 -7.75 -22.12
N THR A 13 15.33 -7.35 -20.89
CA THR A 13 15.34 -5.95 -20.47
C THR A 13 16.30 -5.12 -21.32
N GLN A 14 17.50 -5.63 -21.57
CA GLN A 14 18.48 -4.98 -22.43
C GLN A 14 17.94 -4.80 -23.86
N ALA A 15 17.36 -5.84 -24.45
CA ALA A 15 16.79 -5.76 -25.80
C ALA A 15 15.65 -4.74 -25.88
N ALA A 16 14.74 -4.75 -24.89
CA ALA A 16 13.65 -3.79 -24.82
C ALA A 16 14.15 -2.34 -24.72
N LYS A 17 15.19 -2.09 -23.91
CA LYS A 17 15.77 -0.74 -23.71
C LYS A 17 16.67 -0.30 -24.87
N LEU A 18 17.19 -1.20 -25.68
CA LEU A 18 17.87 -0.86 -26.93
C LEU A 18 16.89 -0.32 -27.96
N GLU A 19 15.71 -0.91 -28.07
CA GLU A 19 14.65 -0.43 -28.97
C GLU A 19 13.98 0.85 -28.42
N ARG A 20 13.76 0.87 -27.11
CA ARG A 20 13.12 2.00 -26.43
C ARG A 20 13.79 2.27 -25.07
N PRO A 21 14.65 3.29 -24.97
CA PRO A 21 15.43 3.55 -23.75
C PRO A 21 14.59 3.79 -22.48
N ASP A 22 13.35 4.26 -22.63
CA ASP A 22 12.39 4.46 -21.55
C ASP A 22 11.44 3.29 -21.32
N ALA A 23 11.69 2.13 -21.96
CA ALA A 23 10.92 0.91 -21.73
C ALA A 23 10.95 0.52 -20.24
N PHE A 24 9.77 0.27 -19.67
CA PHE A 24 9.60 -0.14 -18.29
C PHE A 24 9.32 -1.64 -18.23
N VAL A 25 10.26 -2.39 -17.68
CA VAL A 25 10.19 -3.84 -17.57
C VAL A 25 9.95 -4.24 -16.13
N PHE A 26 8.87 -4.95 -15.86
CA PHE A 26 8.58 -5.41 -14.50
C PHE A 26 8.18 -6.89 -14.49
N GLY A 27 8.51 -7.55 -13.37
CA GLY A 27 8.30 -8.97 -13.19
C GLY A 27 7.06 -9.30 -12.37
N GLU A 28 6.53 -10.49 -12.61
CA GLU A 28 5.50 -11.10 -11.79
C GLU A 28 6.14 -12.17 -10.91
N HIS A 29 6.39 -11.80 -9.65
CA HIS A 29 7.06 -12.65 -8.68
C HIS A 29 6.22 -12.77 -7.41
N PHE A 30 5.69 -13.97 -7.12
CA PHE A 30 5.00 -14.24 -5.85
C PHE A 30 5.96 -14.26 -4.64
N GLY A 31 7.23 -14.56 -4.90
CA GLY A 31 8.29 -14.61 -3.91
C GLY A 31 9.01 -13.27 -3.73
N ASP A 32 10.24 -13.36 -3.27
CA ASP A 32 11.12 -12.20 -3.07
C ASP A 32 11.72 -11.74 -4.42
N ALA A 33 11.22 -10.63 -4.93
CA ALA A 33 11.67 -10.06 -6.21
C ALA A 33 12.97 -9.25 -6.10
N ARG A 34 13.52 -9.02 -4.88
CA ARG A 34 14.67 -8.13 -4.67
C ARG A 34 15.90 -8.51 -5.49
N GLN A 35 16.13 -9.80 -5.73
CA GLN A 35 17.28 -10.25 -6.52
C GLN A 35 17.25 -9.75 -7.98
N TRP A 36 16.07 -9.56 -8.59
CA TRP A 36 15.94 -9.02 -9.95
C TRP A 36 16.04 -7.49 -9.96
N LEU A 37 15.54 -6.85 -8.93
CA LEU A 37 15.56 -5.40 -8.77
C LEU A 37 16.96 -4.89 -8.41
N GLN A 38 17.68 -5.56 -7.49
CA GLN A 38 19.03 -5.17 -7.06
C GLN A 38 20.09 -5.38 -8.14
N ALA A 39 19.87 -6.29 -9.09
CA ALA A 39 20.77 -6.54 -10.21
C ALA A 39 20.44 -5.68 -11.44
N ASP A 40 19.56 -4.70 -11.33
CA ASP A 40 19.03 -3.87 -12.43
C ASP A 40 18.49 -4.69 -13.61
N VAL A 41 17.97 -5.88 -13.30
CA VAL A 41 17.40 -6.80 -14.29
C VAL A 41 15.98 -6.41 -14.65
N GLU A 42 15.22 -5.94 -13.66
CA GLU A 42 13.86 -5.42 -13.82
C GLU A 42 13.74 -4.03 -13.18
N ASP A 43 12.91 -3.17 -13.75
CA ASP A 43 12.66 -1.82 -13.21
C ASP A 43 11.74 -1.86 -11.99
N SER A 44 10.89 -2.90 -11.90
CA SER A 44 9.87 -3.10 -10.87
C SER A 44 9.40 -4.55 -10.82
N ALA A 45 8.58 -4.86 -9.83
CA ALA A 45 7.85 -6.11 -9.74
C ALA A 45 6.48 -5.92 -9.08
N MET A 46 5.57 -6.87 -9.29
CA MET A 46 4.35 -7.00 -8.49
C MET A 46 4.72 -7.25 -7.02
N ASN A 47 4.24 -6.39 -6.14
CA ASN A 47 4.71 -6.34 -4.74
C ASN A 47 3.94 -7.28 -3.81
N TYR A 48 3.83 -8.55 -4.21
CA TYR A 48 3.17 -9.56 -3.38
C TYR A 48 3.83 -9.67 -2.00
N ARG A 49 5.15 -9.88 -1.97
CA ARG A 49 5.88 -10.15 -0.74
C ARG A 49 5.99 -8.92 0.18
N GLY A 50 6.13 -7.73 -0.39
CA GLY A 50 6.35 -6.51 0.38
C GLY A 50 5.09 -5.70 0.66
N PHE A 51 3.94 -6.08 0.08
CA PHE A 51 2.68 -5.36 0.25
C PHE A 51 1.48 -6.28 0.40
N THR A 52 1.18 -7.12 -0.59
CA THR A 52 -0.06 -7.89 -0.65
C THR A 52 -0.18 -8.87 0.53
N PHE A 53 0.81 -9.73 0.72
CA PHE A 53 0.72 -10.79 1.73
C PHE A 53 0.74 -10.29 3.18
N PRO A 54 1.57 -9.29 3.56
CA PRO A 54 1.44 -8.72 4.90
C PRO A 54 0.05 -8.13 5.15
N LEU A 55 -0.56 -7.47 4.14
CA LEU A 55 -1.93 -6.96 4.28
C LEU A 55 -2.98 -8.07 4.38
N TRP A 56 -2.81 -9.19 3.66
CA TRP A 56 -3.70 -10.34 3.80
C TRP A 56 -3.69 -10.89 5.23
N GLY A 57 -2.51 -11.08 5.81
CA GLY A 57 -2.39 -11.54 7.19
C GLY A 57 -2.99 -10.57 8.20
N PHE A 58 -2.82 -9.26 7.98
CA PHE A 58 -3.29 -8.24 8.91
C PHE A 58 -4.77 -7.90 8.74
N LEU A 59 -5.24 -7.74 7.50
CA LEU A 59 -6.61 -7.29 7.21
C LEU A 59 -7.60 -8.45 7.06
N ALA A 60 -7.18 -9.53 6.38
CA ALA A 60 -8.04 -10.65 6.02
C ALA A 60 -7.79 -11.92 6.86
N ASN A 61 -6.78 -11.92 7.73
CA ASN A 61 -6.39 -13.04 8.58
C ASN A 61 -6.09 -14.34 7.78
N THR A 62 -5.47 -14.22 6.62
CA THR A 62 -5.13 -15.34 5.74
C THR A 62 -3.73 -15.20 5.14
N ASP A 63 -3.10 -16.31 4.76
CA ASP A 63 -1.84 -16.34 4.03
C ASP A 63 -2.02 -16.58 2.52
N ILE A 64 -0.91 -16.75 1.80
CA ILE A 64 -0.89 -17.03 0.36
C ILE A 64 -1.53 -18.38 -0.01
N SER A 65 -1.55 -19.35 0.91
CA SER A 65 -2.17 -20.67 0.73
C SER A 65 -3.65 -20.66 1.07
N TYR A 66 -4.16 -19.49 1.47
CA TYR A 66 -5.52 -19.29 2.00
C TYR A 66 -5.76 -19.98 3.35
N ASP A 67 -4.67 -20.32 4.05
CA ASP A 67 -4.74 -20.83 5.41
C ASP A 67 -4.94 -19.69 6.42
N PRO A 68 -5.63 -19.92 7.54
CA PRO A 68 -5.81 -18.92 8.58
C PRO A 68 -4.46 -18.41 9.11
N GLN A 69 -4.17 -17.14 8.90
CA GLN A 69 -2.97 -16.48 9.41
C GLN A 69 -3.33 -15.07 9.86
N LYS A 70 -3.42 -14.85 11.16
CA LYS A 70 -3.60 -13.52 11.73
C LYS A 70 -2.27 -12.98 12.22
N ILE A 71 -1.89 -11.81 11.74
CA ILE A 71 -0.76 -11.05 12.27
C ILE A 71 -1.24 -9.72 12.85
N ASP A 72 -0.51 -9.17 13.80
CA ASP A 72 -0.76 -7.86 14.38
C ASP A 72 -0.10 -6.73 13.56
N ALA A 73 -0.36 -5.49 13.96
CA ALA A 73 0.19 -4.31 13.30
C ALA A 73 1.72 -4.29 13.31
N GLN A 74 2.34 -4.69 14.42
CA GLN A 74 3.81 -4.72 14.56
C GLN A 74 4.43 -5.70 13.57
N THR A 75 3.90 -6.92 13.51
CA THR A 75 4.37 -7.97 12.59
C THR A 75 4.17 -7.56 11.14
N CYS A 76 3.02 -6.98 10.80
CA CYS A 76 2.73 -6.48 9.45
C CYS A 76 3.73 -5.40 9.04
N MET A 77 3.97 -4.41 9.90
CA MET A 77 4.90 -3.32 9.59
C MET A 77 6.35 -3.79 9.56
N ALA A 78 6.75 -4.66 10.47
CA ALA A 78 8.08 -5.26 10.46
C ALA A 78 8.35 -6.03 9.16
N TRP A 79 7.37 -6.79 8.67
CA TRP A 79 7.47 -7.49 7.39
C TRP A 79 7.63 -6.52 6.22
N MET A 80 6.73 -5.53 6.10
CA MET A 80 6.76 -4.53 5.03
C MET A 80 8.05 -3.71 5.05
N ASP A 81 8.51 -3.29 6.23
CA ASP A 81 9.74 -2.50 6.40
C ASP A 81 10.99 -3.32 6.10
N ASN A 82 11.06 -4.56 6.54
CA ASN A 82 12.17 -5.47 6.23
C ASN A 82 12.29 -5.69 4.71
N TYR A 83 11.17 -5.88 4.02
CA TYR A 83 11.19 -6.05 2.57
C TYR A 83 11.69 -4.79 1.87
N ARG A 84 11.13 -3.63 2.17
CA ARG A 84 11.50 -2.37 1.52
C ARG A 84 12.91 -1.87 1.90
N ALA A 85 13.44 -2.22 3.07
CA ALA A 85 14.79 -1.88 3.47
C ALA A 85 15.86 -2.48 2.54
N GLY A 86 15.54 -3.58 1.86
CA GLY A 86 16.40 -4.18 0.83
C GLY A 86 16.31 -3.50 -0.54
N LEU A 87 15.54 -2.42 -0.69
CA LEU A 87 15.33 -1.69 -1.93
C LEU A 87 15.77 -0.23 -1.78
N SER A 88 16.38 0.34 -2.83
CA SER A 88 16.62 1.77 -2.90
C SER A 88 15.29 2.53 -2.86
N HIS A 89 15.33 3.80 -2.45
CA HIS A 89 14.14 4.64 -2.43
C HIS A 89 13.42 4.69 -3.80
N GLN A 90 14.19 4.74 -4.87
CA GLN A 90 13.63 4.76 -6.23
C GLN A 90 12.93 3.43 -6.58
N GLN A 91 13.51 2.30 -6.20
CA GLN A 91 12.88 0.98 -6.39
C GLN A 91 11.61 0.86 -5.55
N GLN A 92 11.62 1.30 -4.28
CA GLN A 92 10.41 1.31 -3.44
C GLN A 92 9.26 2.08 -4.10
N LEU A 93 9.55 3.23 -4.73
CA LEU A 93 8.52 4.06 -5.40
C LEU A 93 7.99 3.45 -6.70
N ARG A 94 8.69 2.49 -7.28
CA ARG A 94 8.31 1.82 -8.53
C ARG A 94 7.57 0.51 -8.31
N MET A 95 7.61 -0.09 -7.11
CA MET A 95 6.93 -1.36 -6.82
C MET A 95 5.44 -1.27 -7.10
N PHE A 96 4.88 -2.27 -7.79
CA PHE A 96 3.45 -2.37 -8.06
C PHE A 96 2.72 -2.96 -6.86
N ASN A 97 2.05 -2.10 -6.09
CA ASN A 97 1.23 -2.53 -4.96
C ASN A 97 -0.16 -2.91 -5.46
N GLN A 98 -0.59 -4.12 -5.18
CA GLN A 98 -1.93 -4.63 -5.48
C GLN A 98 -2.52 -5.31 -4.25
N LEU A 99 -3.84 -5.32 -4.14
CA LEU A 99 -4.55 -6.06 -3.09
C LEU A 99 -4.74 -7.52 -3.47
N ASP A 100 -4.94 -7.77 -4.76
CA ASP A 100 -5.10 -9.08 -5.39
C ASP A 100 -4.71 -9.01 -6.87
N SER A 101 -4.94 -10.09 -7.61
CA SER A 101 -4.62 -10.17 -9.04
C SER A 101 -5.46 -11.23 -9.76
N HIS A 102 -5.14 -11.44 -11.03
CA HIS A 102 -5.73 -12.48 -11.87
C HIS A 102 -5.38 -13.92 -11.43
N ASP A 103 -4.36 -14.09 -10.59
CA ASP A 103 -3.89 -15.39 -10.10
C ASP A 103 -4.21 -15.62 -8.61
N THR A 104 -4.98 -14.72 -8.01
CA THR A 104 -5.34 -14.81 -6.60
C THR A 104 -6.84 -14.63 -6.39
N ALA A 105 -7.34 -15.05 -5.23
CA ALA A 105 -8.70 -14.69 -4.84
C ALA A 105 -8.83 -13.16 -4.71
N ARG A 106 -10.03 -12.64 -5.02
CA ARG A 106 -10.34 -11.22 -4.83
C ARG A 106 -10.22 -10.84 -3.36
N PHE A 107 -9.57 -9.72 -3.08
CA PHE A 107 -9.34 -9.27 -1.70
C PHE A 107 -10.64 -9.09 -0.91
N LYS A 108 -11.70 -8.60 -1.57
CA LYS A 108 -13.05 -8.55 -0.98
C LYS A 108 -13.53 -9.92 -0.50
N SER A 109 -13.27 -10.99 -1.25
CA SER A 109 -13.65 -12.35 -0.86
C SER A 109 -12.81 -12.87 0.29
N LEU A 110 -11.52 -12.54 0.34
CA LEU A 110 -10.63 -12.90 1.45
C LEU A 110 -11.05 -12.25 2.77
N LEU A 111 -11.55 -11.04 2.72
CA LEU A 111 -12.08 -10.35 3.91
C LEU A 111 -13.32 -11.04 4.49
N GLY A 112 -14.15 -11.67 3.65
CA GLY A 112 -15.35 -12.37 4.11
C GLY A 112 -16.24 -11.51 5.02
N LYS A 113 -16.43 -11.93 6.28
CA LYS A 113 -17.20 -11.17 7.28
C LYS A 113 -16.58 -9.82 7.65
N ASP A 114 -15.28 -9.66 7.45
CA ASP A 114 -14.54 -8.45 7.76
C ASP A 114 -14.49 -7.47 6.58
N VAL A 115 -15.41 -7.58 5.60
CA VAL A 115 -15.48 -6.76 4.38
C VAL A 115 -15.51 -5.24 4.68
N ALA A 116 -15.95 -4.83 5.85
CA ALA A 116 -15.89 -3.44 6.32
C ALA A 116 -14.44 -2.88 6.37
N ARG A 117 -13.42 -3.73 6.32
CA ARG A 117 -12.00 -3.33 6.25
C ARG A 117 -11.53 -2.98 4.83
N LEU A 118 -12.33 -3.28 3.78
CA LEU A 118 -11.97 -2.99 2.39
C LEU A 118 -11.60 -1.51 2.15
N PRO A 119 -12.36 -0.52 2.65
CA PRO A 119 -11.99 0.88 2.54
C PRO A 119 -10.61 1.21 3.16
N LEU A 120 -10.23 0.55 4.25
CA LEU A 120 -8.92 0.73 4.89
C LEU A 120 -7.79 0.22 3.99
N ALA A 121 -7.99 -0.92 3.34
CA ALA A 121 -7.05 -1.45 2.35
C ALA A 121 -6.86 -0.50 1.17
N VAL A 122 -7.93 0.12 0.68
CA VAL A 122 -7.87 1.13 -0.39
C VAL A 122 -7.06 2.35 0.05
N VAL A 123 -7.29 2.87 1.26
CA VAL A 123 -6.49 3.98 1.81
C VAL A 123 -5.02 3.58 1.87
N TRP A 124 -4.72 2.36 2.31
CA TRP A 124 -3.34 1.85 2.38
C TRP A 124 -2.70 1.75 1.00
N LEU A 125 -3.39 1.14 0.05
CA LEU A 125 -2.93 0.98 -1.34
C LEU A 125 -2.48 2.31 -1.96
N PHE A 126 -3.24 3.37 -1.77
CA PHE A 126 -2.94 4.69 -2.34
C PHE A 126 -1.94 5.52 -1.52
N SER A 127 -1.71 5.19 -0.27
CA SER A 127 -0.85 5.97 0.63
C SER A 127 0.53 5.35 0.85
N TRP A 128 0.70 4.03 0.70
CA TRP A 128 1.99 3.35 0.83
C TRP A 128 2.96 3.71 -0.31
N PRO A 129 4.31 3.63 -0.09
CA PRO A 129 5.29 3.75 -1.17
C PRO A 129 5.09 2.70 -2.26
N GLY A 130 5.13 3.12 -3.50
CA GLY A 130 4.93 2.26 -4.68
C GLY A 130 3.85 2.82 -5.61
N VAL A 131 3.51 2.09 -6.64
CA VAL A 131 2.48 2.41 -7.61
C VAL A 131 1.22 1.60 -7.27
N PRO A 132 0.09 2.23 -6.94
CA PRO A 132 -1.15 1.50 -6.73
C PRO A 132 -1.60 0.86 -8.04
N CYS A 133 -1.75 -0.45 -8.03
CA CYS A 133 -2.27 -1.23 -9.14
C CYS A 133 -3.66 -1.74 -8.74
N ILE A 134 -4.67 -1.43 -9.55
CA ILE A 134 -6.05 -1.83 -9.33
C ILE A 134 -6.32 -3.00 -10.26
N TYR A 135 -6.59 -4.18 -9.71
CA TYR A 135 -7.12 -5.27 -10.52
C TYR A 135 -8.56 -4.94 -10.90
N TYR A 136 -8.90 -5.06 -12.19
CA TYR A 136 -10.21 -4.59 -12.71
C TYR A 136 -11.37 -5.14 -11.87
N GLY A 137 -12.31 -4.29 -11.55
CA GLY A 137 -13.49 -4.64 -10.76
C GLY A 137 -13.33 -4.47 -9.24
N ASP A 138 -12.11 -4.36 -8.71
CA ASP A 138 -11.91 -4.06 -7.28
C ASP A 138 -12.55 -2.74 -6.90
N GLU A 139 -12.45 -1.75 -7.79
CA GLU A 139 -12.99 -0.41 -7.59
C GLU A 139 -14.52 -0.37 -7.53
N VAL A 140 -15.17 -1.40 -8.02
CA VAL A 140 -16.63 -1.56 -7.98
C VAL A 140 -17.08 -2.73 -7.12
N GLY A 141 -16.14 -3.33 -6.38
CA GLY A 141 -16.42 -4.35 -5.39
C GLY A 141 -16.71 -5.74 -5.96
N VAL A 142 -16.10 -6.11 -7.09
CA VAL A 142 -16.16 -7.49 -7.61
C VAL A 142 -15.54 -8.45 -6.61
N ASP A 143 -16.22 -9.54 -6.36
CA ASP A 143 -15.75 -10.66 -5.54
C ASP A 143 -15.34 -11.86 -6.42
N GLY A 144 -14.70 -12.84 -5.82
CA GLY A 144 -14.34 -14.10 -6.47
C GLY A 144 -13.27 -14.85 -5.67
N ASN A 145 -13.37 -16.17 -5.64
CA ASN A 145 -12.31 -17.02 -5.10
C ASN A 145 -11.13 -17.06 -6.09
N ASN A 146 -10.11 -17.86 -5.79
CA ASN A 146 -8.94 -18.02 -6.65
C ASN A 146 -9.32 -18.42 -8.09
N ASP A 147 -8.34 -18.40 -8.97
CA ASP A 147 -8.50 -18.72 -10.40
C ASP A 147 -9.32 -20.02 -10.64
N PRO A 148 -10.30 -20.05 -11.55
CA PRO A 148 -10.69 -18.97 -12.47
C PRO A 148 -11.75 -17.98 -11.93
N PHE A 149 -12.22 -18.14 -10.71
CA PHE A 149 -13.37 -17.38 -10.16
C PHE A 149 -13.05 -15.92 -9.86
N CYS A 150 -11.76 -15.56 -9.74
CA CYS A 150 -11.31 -14.17 -9.62
C CYS A 150 -11.45 -13.38 -10.94
N ARG A 151 -11.65 -14.06 -12.09
CA ARG A 151 -11.70 -13.46 -13.43
C ARG A 151 -13.12 -13.25 -13.94
N LYS A 152 -14.07 -12.93 -13.07
CA LYS A 152 -15.44 -12.61 -13.44
C LYS A 152 -15.50 -11.45 -14.44
N PRO A 153 -16.49 -11.42 -15.37
CA PRO A 153 -16.72 -10.24 -16.20
C PRO A 153 -16.94 -8.98 -15.36
N PHE A 154 -16.49 -7.83 -15.88
CA PHE A 154 -16.75 -6.55 -15.25
C PHE A 154 -18.26 -6.26 -15.26
N PRO A 155 -18.86 -5.87 -14.12
CA PRO A 155 -20.29 -5.53 -14.05
C PRO A 155 -20.52 -4.12 -14.64
N TRP A 156 -20.88 -4.04 -15.91
CA TRP A 156 -21.12 -2.75 -16.59
C TRP A 156 -22.40 -2.05 -16.12
N ASP A 157 -23.36 -2.79 -15.59
CA ASP A 157 -24.55 -2.20 -14.99
C ASP A 157 -24.19 -1.52 -13.65
N PRO A 158 -24.40 -0.19 -13.52
CA PRO A 158 -24.11 0.53 -12.28
C PRO A 158 -24.89 0.02 -11.06
N ALA A 159 -26.04 -0.62 -11.26
CA ALA A 159 -26.83 -1.20 -10.17
C ALA A 159 -26.14 -2.40 -9.50
N LEU A 160 -25.17 -3.00 -10.17
CA LEU A 160 -24.37 -4.12 -9.66
C LEU A 160 -23.03 -3.67 -9.06
N GLN A 161 -22.74 -2.37 -9.04
CA GLN A 161 -21.50 -1.80 -8.60
C GLN A 161 -21.62 -1.20 -7.17
N ASP A 162 -20.57 -1.33 -6.39
CA ASP A 162 -20.43 -0.58 -5.13
C ASP A 162 -20.02 0.86 -5.45
N GLY A 163 -21.01 1.75 -5.57
CA GLY A 163 -20.78 3.15 -5.89
C GLY A 163 -19.99 3.89 -4.81
N ALA A 164 -20.14 3.52 -3.53
CA ALA A 164 -19.40 4.16 -2.44
C ALA A 164 -17.91 3.80 -2.49
N LEU A 165 -17.60 2.54 -2.79
CA LEU A 165 -16.24 2.07 -2.99
C LEU A 165 -15.59 2.74 -4.21
N LEU A 166 -16.31 2.84 -5.33
CA LEU A 166 -15.84 3.53 -6.53
C LEU A 166 -15.47 4.99 -6.26
N GLU A 167 -16.32 5.71 -5.52
CA GLU A 167 -16.02 7.09 -5.14
C GLU A 167 -14.80 7.19 -4.21
N LEU A 168 -14.58 6.21 -3.33
CA LEU A 168 -13.36 6.14 -2.52
C LEU A 168 -12.12 5.98 -3.40
N TYR A 169 -12.12 5.04 -4.35
CA TYR A 169 -11.00 4.85 -5.31
C TYR A 169 -10.71 6.14 -6.10
N LYS A 170 -11.74 6.78 -6.63
CA LYS A 170 -11.59 8.08 -7.34
C LYS A 170 -11.00 9.15 -6.43
N ARG A 171 -11.49 9.25 -5.19
CA ARG A 171 -11.00 10.21 -4.20
C ARG A 171 -9.54 9.97 -3.84
N MET A 172 -9.18 8.73 -3.52
CA MET A 172 -7.81 8.36 -3.18
C MET A 172 -6.85 8.59 -4.34
N SER A 173 -7.27 8.31 -5.58
CA SER A 173 -6.50 8.62 -6.79
C SER A 173 -6.25 10.13 -6.93
N LYS A 174 -7.28 10.97 -6.72
CA LYS A 174 -7.13 12.44 -6.73
C LYS A 174 -6.18 12.90 -5.62
N LEU A 175 -6.35 12.41 -4.40
CA LEU A 175 -5.50 12.75 -3.27
C LEU A 175 -4.04 12.41 -3.54
N ARG A 176 -3.76 11.21 -4.07
CA ARG A 176 -2.40 10.80 -4.41
C ARG A 176 -1.81 11.70 -5.51
N LYS A 177 -2.57 12.04 -6.55
CA LYS A 177 -2.11 12.95 -7.63
C LYS A 177 -1.82 14.35 -7.10
N ALA A 178 -2.62 14.87 -6.18
CA ALA A 178 -2.46 16.20 -5.60
C ALA A 178 -1.32 16.29 -4.57
N ASN A 179 -0.94 15.18 -3.93
CA ASN A 179 0.02 15.16 -2.84
C ASN A 179 1.34 14.51 -3.26
N GLN A 180 2.38 15.32 -3.45
CA GLN A 180 3.71 14.83 -3.83
C GLN A 180 4.32 13.88 -2.80
N ALA A 181 4.04 14.09 -1.51
CA ALA A 181 4.51 13.19 -0.46
C ALA A 181 4.00 11.76 -0.65
N LEU A 182 2.78 11.56 -1.14
CA LEU A 182 2.24 10.23 -1.43
C LEU A 182 2.90 9.57 -2.65
N ARG A 183 3.37 10.38 -3.62
CA ARG A 183 4.00 9.87 -4.86
C ARG A 183 5.50 9.65 -4.74
N TYR A 184 6.20 10.60 -4.13
CA TYR A 184 7.67 10.67 -4.14
C TYR A 184 8.29 10.62 -2.75
N GLY A 185 7.46 10.69 -1.70
CA GLY A 185 7.92 10.80 -0.33
C GLY A 185 8.50 9.50 0.25
N GLY A 186 9.43 9.66 1.18
CA GLY A 186 9.80 8.61 2.09
C GLY A 186 8.62 8.19 2.98
N CYS A 187 8.77 7.07 3.66
CA CYS A 187 7.76 6.54 4.56
C CYS A 187 8.41 6.12 5.86
N GLN A 188 7.86 6.57 6.97
CA GLN A 188 8.27 6.17 8.31
C GLN A 188 7.06 5.73 9.11
N VAL A 189 7.10 4.51 9.62
CA VAL A 189 6.12 3.99 10.58
C VAL A 189 6.45 4.62 11.94
N ILE A 190 5.48 5.25 12.57
CA ILE A 190 5.65 5.96 13.85
C ILE A 190 4.83 5.35 14.98
N TYR A 191 3.88 4.48 14.64
CA TYR A 191 3.10 3.70 15.60
C TYR A 191 2.60 2.43 14.93
N ALA A 192 2.76 1.30 15.57
CA ALA A 192 2.19 0.02 15.14
C ALA A 192 1.96 -0.82 16.40
N GLU A 193 0.70 -0.99 16.79
CA GLU A 193 0.33 -1.76 17.97
C GLU A 193 -1.06 -2.37 17.75
N ASP A 194 -1.22 -3.64 18.07
CA ASP A 194 -2.46 -4.42 17.93
C ASP A 194 -3.13 -4.29 16.54
N ASN A 195 -4.14 -3.42 16.46
CA ASN A 195 -4.95 -3.16 15.27
C ASN A 195 -4.70 -1.78 14.66
N VAL A 196 -3.75 -1.01 15.19
CA VAL A 196 -3.51 0.38 14.76
C VAL A 196 -2.14 0.53 14.14
N VAL A 197 -2.11 1.17 12.98
CA VAL A 197 -0.89 1.57 12.28
C VAL A 197 -0.94 3.05 11.99
N VAL A 198 0.16 3.75 12.28
CA VAL A 198 0.35 5.13 11.85
C VAL A 198 1.71 5.27 11.16
N PHE A 199 1.69 5.83 9.97
CA PHE A 199 2.91 6.16 9.24
C PHE A 199 2.85 7.57 8.64
N VAL A 200 4.02 8.15 8.40
CA VAL A 200 4.16 9.48 7.80
C VAL A 200 4.85 9.37 6.45
N ARG A 201 4.28 10.00 5.45
CA ARG A 201 4.90 10.22 4.14
C ARG A 201 5.50 11.63 4.10
N VAL A 202 6.76 11.73 3.73
CA VAL A 202 7.51 12.99 3.76
C VAL A 202 8.14 13.28 2.41
N TYR A 203 7.83 14.44 1.85
CA TYR A 203 8.50 14.96 0.64
C TYR A 203 8.66 16.47 0.72
N LYS A 204 9.89 16.94 0.69
CA LYS A 204 10.22 18.37 0.86
C LYS A 204 9.53 18.92 2.13
N GLN A 205 8.66 19.90 2.00
CA GLN A 205 7.90 20.49 3.09
C GLN A 205 6.53 19.82 3.34
N GLN A 206 6.12 18.89 2.46
CA GLN A 206 4.83 18.21 2.62
C GLN A 206 4.96 16.99 3.53
N ARG A 207 4.02 16.86 4.47
CA ARG A 207 3.85 15.71 5.37
C ARG A 207 2.43 15.20 5.22
N VAL A 208 2.26 13.92 5.08
CA VAL A 208 0.96 13.25 5.10
C VAL A 208 1.03 12.14 6.15
N LEU A 209 0.27 12.31 7.21
CA LEU A 209 0.09 11.29 8.23
C LEU A 209 -1.07 10.40 7.82
N VAL A 210 -0.88 9.10 7.89
CA VAL A 210 -1.89 8.07 7.61
C VAL A 210 -2.06 7.24 8.87
N ALA A 211 -3.28 7.24 9.41
CA ALA A 211 -3.66 6.43 10.58
C ALA A 211 -4.75 5.43 10.16
N ILE A 212 -4.55 4.17 10.48
CA ILE A 212 -5.44 3.06 10.16
C ILE A 212 -5.71 2.28 11.45
N ASN A 213 -6.98 2.12 11.78
CA ASN A 213 -7.45 1.33 12.91
C ASN A 213 -8.43 0.26 12.42
N LEU A 214 -8.08 -1.01 12.60
CA LEU A 214 -8.94 -2.15 12.24
C LEU A 214 -9.94 -2.49 13.35
N GLY A 215 -9.76 -1.93 14.54
CA GLY A 215 -10.62 -2.17 15.69
C GLY A 215 -11.98 -1.46 15.56
N GLY A 216 -13.00 -2.01 16.21
CA GLY A 216 -14.31 -1.39 16.31
C GLY A 216 -14.41 -0.26 17.36
N THR A 217 -13.31 0.02 18.08
CA THR A 217 -13.26 1.04 19.15
C THR A 217 -12.18 2.07 18.83
N SER A 218 -12.40 3.31 19.28
CA SER A 218 -11.39 4.35 19.21
C SER A 218 -10.20 3.99 20.12
N VAL A 219 -9.01 4.26 19.62
CA VAL A 219 -7.76 4.14 20.38
C VAL A 219 -7.16 5.53 20.51
N SER A 220 -6.80 5.92 21.73
CA SER A 220 -6.09 7.16 21.98
C SER A 220 -4.63 6.87 22.27
N THR A 221 -3.73 7.51 21.55
CA THR A 221 -2.29 7.36 21.73
C THR A 221 -1.56 8.68 21.53
N THR A 222 -0.26 8.69 21.76
CA THR A 222 0.57 9.85 21.50
C THR A 222 1.63 9.53 20.46
N LEU A 223 1.82 10.44 19.52
CA LEU A 223 2.76 10.31 18.43
C LEU A 223 3.96 11.25 18.62
N ASN A 224 5.16 10.77 18.40
CA ASN A 224 6.33 11.64 18.32
C ASN A 224 6.49 12.17 16.88
N LEU A 225 6.15 13.44 16.71
CA LEU A 225 6.24 14.15 15.43
C LEU A 225 7.44 15.10 15.35
N SER A 226 8.36 15.05 16.31
CA SER A 226 9.51 15.97 16.42
C SER A 226 10.41 15.94 15.18
N GLU A 227 10.61 14.79 14.57
CA GLU A 227 11.51 14.57 13.43
C GLU A 227 10.90 15.04 12.08
N PHE A 228 9.60 15.35 12.05
CA PHE A 228 8.93 15.66 10.78
C PHE A 228 8.94 17.15 10.43
N GLY A 229 9.79 17.95 11.11
CA GLY A 229 10.06 19.33 10.71
C GLY A 229 8.85 20.26 10.85
N VAL A 230 8.04 20.07 11.89
CA VAL A 230 7.07 21.07 12.33
C VAL A 230 7.87 22.25 12.88
N THR A 231 8.22 23.18 12.00
CA THR A 231 8.97 24.39 12.33
C THR A 231 8.03 25.58 12.40
N GLY A 232 8.21 26.41 13.41
CA GLY A 232 7.49 27.68 13.51
C GLY A 232 6.16 27.61 14.24
N GLY A 233 6.20 27.55 15.56
CA GLY A 233 5.10 27.86 16.47
C GLY A 233 3.92 26.87 16.46
N SER A 234 3.17 26.79 15.37
CA SER A 234 1.97 25.96 15.26
C SER A 234 1.67 25.55 13.82
N THR A 235 1.25 24.30 13.60
CA THR A 235 0.78 23.79 12.32
C THR A 235 -0.62 23.19 12.50
N ALA A 236 -1.58 23.61 11.68
CA ALA A 236 -2.92 23.06 11.65
C ALA A 236 -2.97 21.89 10.65
N PRO A 237 -3.11 20.63 11.11
CA PRO A 237 -3.33 19.51 10.20
C PRO A 237 -4.68 19.64 9.49
N VAL A 238 -4.74 19.21 8.24
CA VAL A 238 -5.96 19.19 7.44
C VAL A 238 -6.33 17.73 7.15
N SER A 239 -7.55 17.33 7.53
CA SER A 239 -8.05 16.01 7.18
C SER A 239 -8.31 15.92 5.68
N LEU A 240 -7.66 14.98 5.00
CA LEU A 240 -7.80 14.76 3.55
C LEU A 240 -9.00 13.88 3.20
N ILE A 241 -9.43 13.01 4.13
CA ILE A 241 -10.55 12.07 3.89
C ILE A 241 -11.81 12.40 4.70
N GLY A 242 -11.87 13.58 5.32
CA GLY A 242 -12.98 14.00 6.18
C GLY A 242 -12.79 13.53 7.62
N GLY A 243 -13.77 13.86 8.47
CA GLY A 243 -13.73 13.56 9.91
C GLY A 243 -13.70 14.82 10.77
N SER A 244 -13.52 14.64 12.08
CA SER A 244 -13.46 15.72 13.05
C SER A 244 -12.24 16.61 12.86
N ALA A 245 -12.29 17.82 13.39
CA ALA A 245 -11.15 18.72 13.43
C ALA A 245 -9.98 18.07 14.20
N ILE A 246 -8.80 18.20 13.63
CA ILE A 246 -7.55 17.69 14.23
C ILE A 246 -6.87 18.86 14.94
N GLY A 247 -6.42 18.65 16.17
CA GLY A 247 -5.74 19.66 16.97
C GLY A 247 -4.44 20.17 16.32
N ASN A 248 -4.05 21.39 16.66
CA ASN A 248 -2.80 21.94 16.13
C ASN A 248 -1.57 21.21 16.69
N ILE A 249 -0.59 20.98 15.83
CA ILE A 249 0.75 20.52 16.20
C ILE A 249 1.58 21.76 16.52
N THR A 250 2.15 21.82 17.74
CA THR A 250 2.95 22.94 18.24
C THR A 250 4.33 22.46 18.64
N THR A 251 5.24 23.37 18.89
CA THR A 251 6.55 23.05 19.46
C THR A 251 6.47 22.40 20.84
N ALA A 252 5.41 22.69 21.58
CA ALA A 252 5.17 22.14 22.92
C ALA A 252 4.68 20.68 22.88
N ASN A 253 3.81 20.32 21.92
CA ASN A 253 3.17 18.99 21.88
C ASN A 253 3.71 18.05 20.80
N ARG A 254 4.57 18.50 19.86
CA ARG A 254 5.06 17.67 18.76
C ARG A 254 5.79 16.39 19.19
N GLY A 255 6.39 16.37 20.36
CA GLY A 255 7.05 15.20 20.93
C GLY A 255 6.11 14.17 21.54
N SER A 256 4.87 14.57 21.81
CA SER A 256 3.80 13.74 22.39
C SER A 256 2.44 14.26 21.92
N TYR A 257 2.21 14.14 20.59
CA TYR A 257 0.99 14.65 19.95
C TYR A 257 -0.14 13.64 20.12
N PRO A 258 -1.27 14.03 20.76
CA PRO A 258 -2.39 13.12 20.98
C PRO A 258 -3.19 12.90 19.67
N VAL A 259 -3.58 11.67 19.43
CA VAL A 259 -4.40 11.25 18.30
C VAL A 259 -5.47 10.26 18.74
#